data_4129bc08a76fbd958b785d6e6af71e22
#
_entry.id   4129bc08a76fbd958b785d6e6af71e22
#
_cell.length_a   1.000
_cell.length_b   1.000
_cell.length_c   1.000
_cell.angle_alpha   90.00
_cell.angle_beta   90.00
_cell.angle_gamma   90.00
#
_symmetry.space_group_name_H-M   'P 1'
#
loop_
_entity.id
_entity.type
_entity.pdbx_description
1 polymer ?
#
loop_
_entity_poly.entity_id
_entity_poly.type
_entity_poly.pdbx_seq_one_letter_code
_entity_poly.pdbx_strand_id
1 'polypeptide(L)'
;MAFVLSSPIVLPEGGEVLEETPFLGRYVFKPLESGYGITVGNALRRVLLSSIEGYAIAALKIPGVLHEFSTIAGVVEDVVDIVLNLKQVALKPKNAQPESRVFVEIKGKEVFTAGDLARQATDYEVTNPDLVIMHLDPSVKVQMELKIAKGRGYRLAEENKQLLKDIIEPHEIVLDTSFSPVVRVVPRVETILYQGRADYEQLILEIETKGTITPRKALEEATRILIAHFERVLQKAGTQTPAERANPELIAFLSQPIEESELAQALDTATSKAFYVKGIRRVIDLVVLSRKELEEYYPRMGKKTLETIERVLSKHGLKLGDNVSAYRNLIPTEKAV
;
A
#
# COMPACT_ATOMS: atom_id res chain seq x y z
N MET A 1 12.49 23.55 -38.18
CA MET A 1 11.63 23.23 -37.03
C MET A 1 10.81 22.00 -37.37
N ALA A 2 10.85 20.96 -36.54
CA ALA A 2 9.98 19.80 -36.74
C ALA A 2 8.55 20.16 -36.25
N PHE A 3 7.54 19.74 -36.98
CA PHE A 3 6.15 19.87 -36.54
C PHE A 3 5.91 18.86 -35.43
N VAL A 4 5.39 19.32 -34.27
CA VAL A 4 4.97 18.45 -33.17
C VAL A 4 3.54 18.00 -33.46
N LEU A 5 3.37 16.72 -33.78
CA LEU A 5 2.06 16.10 -34.06
C LEU A 5 1.47 15.32 -32.88
N SER A 6 2.23 15.21 -31.77
CA SER A 6 1.79 14.50 -30.57
C SER A 6 1.27 15.46 -29.51
N SER A 7 0.11 15.15 -28.94
CA SER A 7 -0.36 15.74 -27.68
C SER A 7 0.29 15.04 -26.46
N PRO A 8 0.41 15.71 -25.31
CA PRO A 8 0.87 15.06 -24.08
C PRO A 8 -0.06 13.91 -23.70
N ILE A 9 0.49 12.86 -23.07
CA ILE A 9 -0.30 11.72 -22.57
C ILE A 9 -1.33 12.22 -21.55
N VAL A 10 -2.58 11.83 -21.75
CA VAL A 10 -3.68 12.17 -20.84
C VAL A 10 -3.69 11.17 -19.68
N LEU A 11 -3.55 11.68 -18.47
CA LEU A 11 -3.64 10.89 -17.25
C LEU A 11 -5.07 10.92 -16.69
N PRO A 12 -5.49 9.85 -15.95
CA PRO A 12 -6.80 9.84 -15.34
C PRO A 12 -6.94 10.97 -14.30
N GLU A 13 -8.10 11.62 -14.29
CA GLU A 13 -8.41 12.76 -13.40
C GLU A 13 -8.67 12.32 -11.93
N GLY A 14 -8.51 11.02 -11.63
CA GLY A 14 -8.74 10.42 -10.32
C GLY A 14 -9.61 9.18 -10.39
N GLY A 15 -9.91 8.60 -9.24
CA GLY A 15 -10.82 7.45 -9.11
C GLY A 15 -12.21 7.90 -8.64
N GLU A 16 -13.25 7.55 -9.40
CA GLU A 16 -14.64 7.66 -8.96
C GLU A 16 -15.04 6.37 -8.24
N VAL A 17 -15.73 6.48 -7.11
CA VAL A 17 -16.20 5.32 -6.34
C VAL A 17 -17.66 5.08 -6.68
N LEU A 18 -17.96 3.96 -7.35
CA LEU A 18 -19.34 3.57 -7.67
C LEU A 18 -20.01 2.86 -6.50
N GLU A 19 -19.26 2.01 -5.81
CA GLU A 19 -19.73 1.22 -4.69
C GLU A 19 -18.57 0.95 -3.73
N GLU A 20 -18.81 1.04 -2.43
CA GLU A 20 -17.82 0.70 -1.42
C GLU A 20 -18.50 0.12 -0.18
N THR A 21 -18.17 -1.14 0.11
CA THR A 21 -18.54 -1.86 1.32
C THR A 21 -17.27 -2.43 1.96
N PRO A 22 -17.31 -2.99 3.17
CA PRO A 22 -16.14 -3.66 3.75
C PRO A 22 -15.59 -4.81 2.92
N PHE A 23 -16.41 -5.43 2.06
CA PHE A 23 -16.06 -6.62 1.27
C PHE A 23 -15.95 -6.38 -0.22
N LEU A 24 -16.67 -5.38 -0.76
CA LEU A 24 -16.75 -5.11 -2.20
C LEU A 24 -16.48 -3.64 -2.47
N GLY A 25 -15.61 -3.34 -3.45
CA GLY A 25 -15.36 -2.00 -3.96
C GLY A 25 -15.37 -1.97 -5.47
N ARG A 26 -16.04 -0.95 -6.06
CA ARG A 26 -16.06 -0.67 -7.49
C ARG A 26 -15.54 0.74 -7.75
N TYR A 27 -14.42 0.82 -8.47
CA TYR A 27 -13.71 2.06 -8.75
C TYR A 27 -13.61 2.29 -10.24
N VAL A 28 -13.80 3.54 -10.68
CA VAL A 28 -13.68 3.95 -12.09
C VAL A 28 -12.51 4.90 -12.25
N PHE A 29 -11.65 4.63 -13.23
CA PHE A 29 -10.52 5.47 -13.60
C PHE A 29 -10.71 5.93 -15.04
N LYS A 30 -10.84 7.23 -15.24
CA LYS A 30 -11.07 7.88 -16.55
C LYS A 30 -10.51 9.32 -16.55
N PRO A 31 -10.16 9.91 -17.75
CA PRO A 31 -9.97 9.21 -19.01
C PRO A 31 -8.64 8.43 -19.03
N LEU A 32 -8.58 7.39 -19.84
CA LEU A 32 -7.38 6.65 -20.17
C LEU A 32 -7.23 6.62 -21.69
N GLU A 33 -6.01 6.75 -22.20
CA GLU A 33 -5.77 6.53 -23.64
C GLU A 33 -5.97 5.05 -24.00
N SER A 34 -6.30 4.78 -25.27
CA SER A 34 -6.55 3.42 -25.75
C SER A 34 -5.43 2.45 -25.40
N GLY A 35 -5.79 1.29 -24.80
CA GLY A 35 -4.90 0.24 -24.34
C GLY A 35 -4.39 0.39 -22.90
N TYR A 36 -4.44 1.60 -22.32
CA TYR A 36 -4.01 1.80 -20.93
C TYR A 36 -4.97 1.17 -19.92
N GLY A 37 -6.26 1.10 -20.21
CA GLY A 37 -7.25 0.43 -19.36
C GLY A 37 -6.88 -1.03 -19.11
N ILE A 38 -6.54 -1.76 -20.15
CA ILE A 38 -6.10 -3.18 -20.06
C ILE A 38 -4.77 -3.28 -19.31
N THR A 39 -3.80 -2.43 -19.63
CA THR A 39 -2.46 -2.44 -19.02
C THR A 39 -2.53 -2.20 -17.52
N VAL A 40 -3.20 -1.13 -17.09
CA VAL A 40 -3.34 -0.76 -15.68
C VAL A 40 -4.21 -1.77 -14.93
N GLY A 41 -5.35 -2.18 -15.53
CA GLY A 41 -6.27 -3.12 -14.94
C GLY A 41 -5.64 -4.48 -14.65
N ASN A 42 -4.88 -5.04 -15.61
CA ASN A 42 -4.19 -6.31 -15.42
C ASN A 42 -3.02 -6.21 -14.42
N ALA A 43 -2.27 -5.11 -14.44
CA ALA A 43 -1.19 -4.90 -13.48
C ALA A 43 -1.73 -4.86 -12.04
N LEU A 44 -2.77 -4.06 -11.78
CA LEU A 44 -3.45 -3.99 -10.48
C LEU A 44 -4.05 -5.33 -10.07
N ARG A 45 -4.77 -6.01 -10.98
CA ARG A 45 -5.34 -7.33 -10.70
C ARG A 45 -4.30 -8.32 -10.22
N ARG A 46 -3.16 -8.41 -10.91
CA ARG A 46 -2.09 -9.36 -10.56
C ARG A 46 -1.53 -9.07 -9.17
N VAL A 47 -1.24 -7.82 -8.87
CA VAL A 47 -0.68 -7.42 -7.57
C VAL A 47 -1.70 -7.62 -6.44
N LEU A 48 -2.97 -7.26 -6.67
CA LEU A 48 -4.06 -7.46 -5.71
C LEU A 48 -4.22 -8.93 -5.30
N LEU A 49 -4.15 -9.86 -6.25
CA LEU A 49 -4.35 -11.29 -5.99
C LEU A 49 -3.13 -11.98 -5.38
N SER A 50 -1.91 -11.49 -5.64
CA SER A 50 -0.67 -12.21 -5.29
C SER A 50 0.19 -11.54 -4.22
N SER A 51 0.10 -10.23 -4.05
CA SER A 51 1.15 -9.49 -3.33
C SER A 51 0.69 -8.82 -2.04
N ILE A 52 -0.63 -8.74 -1.80
CA ILE A 52 -1.17 -8.20 -0.56
C ILE A 52 -0.93 -9.20 0.57
N GLU A 53 -0.46 -8.68 1.72
CA GLU A 53 -0.18 -9.50 2.90
C GLU A 53 -1.46 -9.89 3.63
N GLY A 54 -1.47 -11.09 4.20
CA GLY A 54 -2.55 -11.58 5.05
C GLY A 54 -2.06 -12.59 6.08
N TYR A 55 -2.99 -13.10 6.87
CA TYR A 55 -2.75 -14.08 7.90
C TYR A 55 -3.53 -15.36 7.59
N ALA A 56 -2.91 -16.51 7.88
CA ALA A 56 -3.54 -17.81 7.71
C ALA A 56 -3.03 -18.79 8.78
N ILE A 57 -3.83 -19.81 9.07
CA ILE A 57 -3.44 -20.92 9.94
C ILE A 57 -2.49 -21.81 9.13
N ALA A 58 -1.23 -21.91 9.57
CA ALA A 58 -0.15 -22.60 8.88
C ALA A 58 0.13 -24.00 9.43
N ALA A 59 -0.19 -24.25 10.70
CA ALA A 59 -0.07 -25.58 11.29
C ALA A 59 -1.14 -25.79 12.38
N LEU A 60 -1.46 -27.05 12.58
CA LEU A 60 -2.44 -27.56 13.54
C LEU A 60 -1.83 -28.71 14.33
N LYS A 61 -2.01 -28.71 15.65
CA LYS A 61 -1.69 -29.82 16.54
C LYS A 61 -2.92 -30.17 17.36
N ILE A 62 -3.31 -31.45 17.33
CA ILE A 62 -4.39 -31.99 18.15
C ILE A 62 -3.81 -33.17 18.94
N PRO A 63 -3.88 -33.17 20.27
CA PRO A 63 -3.41 -34.30 21.08
C PRO A 63 -4.06 -35.61 20.64
N GLY A 64 -3.25 -36.66 20.38
CA GLY A 64 -3.71 -37.96 19.94
C GLY A 64 -3.92 -38.10 18.42
N VAL A 65 -3.78 -37.03 17.64
CA VAL A 65 -3.82 -37.05 16.17
C VAL A 65 -2.39 -37.05 15.63
N LEU A 66 -2.06 -38.03 14.78
CA LEU A 66 -0.71 -38.18 14.22
C LEU A 66 -0.58 -37.73 12.77
N HIS A 67 -1.68 -37.71 12.04
CA HIS A 67 -1.76 -37.32 10.61
C HIS A 67 -3.17 -36.86 10.24
N GLU A 68 -3.29 -36.17 9.12
CA GLU A 68 -4.54 -35.58 8.63
C GLU A 68 -5.66 -36.58 8.35
N PHE A 69 -5.35 -37.83 8.09
CA PHE A 69 -6.36 -38.90 7.81
C PHE A 69 -6.90 -39.55 9.09
N SER A 70 -6.66 -38.96 10.25
CA SER A 70 -7.17 -39.49 11.53
C SER A 70 -8.61 -39.00 11.75
N THR A 71 -9.33 -39.72 12.60
CA THR A 71 -10.64 -39.32 13.13
C THR A 71 -10.52 -38.99 14.62
N ILE A 72 -11.40 -38.13 15.12
CA ILE A 72 -11.46 -37.76 16.53
C ILE A 72 -12.74 -38.32 17.11
N ALA A 73 -12.64 -39.10 18.17
CA ALA A 73 -13.79 -39.74 18.79
C ALA A 73 -14.80 -38.66 19.28
N GLY A 74 -16.06 -38.79 18.82
CA GLY A 74 -17.12 -37.85 19.14
C GLY A 74 -17.09 -36.53 18.35
N VAL A 75 -16.31 -36.44 17.30
CA VAL A 75 -16.34 -35.38 16.28
C VAL A 75 -16.85 -35.99 14.98
N VAL A 76 -17.72 -35.27 14.29
CA VAL A 76 -18.37 -35.76 13.04
C VAL A 76 -17.39 -35.68 11.87
N GLU A 77 -16.69 -34.56 11.73
CA GLU A 77 -15.70 -34.32 10.69
C GLU A 77 -14.41 -35.12 10.98
N ASP A 78 -13.76 -35.59 9.93
CA ASP A 78 -12.39 -36.08 10.04
C ASP A 78 -11.40 -34.89 10.09
N VAL A 79 -10.13 -35.18 10.35
CA VAL A 79 -9.13 -34.13 10.48
C VAL A 79 -8.90 -33.39 9.15
N VAL A 80 -9.09 -34.07 8.00
CA VAL A 80 -8.99 -33.41 6.67
C VAL A 80 -10.08 -32.33 6.53
N ASP A 81 -11.32 -32.67 6.88
CA ASP A 81 -12.44 -31.73 6.81
C ASP A 81 -12.23 -30.56 7.77
N ILE A 82 -11.77 -30.82 9.00
CA ILE A 82 -11.42 -29.78 9.98
C ILE A 82 -10.33 -28.85 9.39
N VAL A 83 -9.30 -29.39 8.77
CA VAL A 83 -8.23 -28.61 8.12
C VAL A 83 -8.79 -27.77 6.98
N LEU A 84 -9.66 -28.31 6.12
CA LEU A 84 -10.29 -27.58 5.02
C LEU A 84 -11.15 -26.42 5.54
N ASN A 85 -11.87 -26.60 6.65
CA ASN A 85 -12.65 -25.55 7.28
C ASN A 85 -11.75 -24.49 7.94
N LEU A 86 -10.69 -24.88 8.65
CA LEU A 86 -9.72 -23.97 9.25
C LEU A 86 -9.01 -23.10 8.21
N LYS A 87 -8.72 -23.61 7.01
CA LYS A 87 -8.11 -22.84 5.90
C LYS A 87 -9.01 -21.73 5.38
N GLN A 88 -10.32 -21.79 5.62
CA GLN A 88 -11.29 -20.78 5.21
C GLN A 88 -11.45 -19.65 6.25
N VAL A 89 -10.90 -19.79 7.46
CA VAL A 89 -11.02 -18.79 8.51
C VAL A 89 -10.29 -17.51 8.08
N ALA A 90 -11.00 -16.39 8.04
CA ALA A 90 -10.48 -15.10 7.64
C ALA A 90 -10.00 -14.31 8.86
N LEU A 91 -8.68 -14.32 9.08
CA LEU A 91 -8.01 -13.74 10.24
C LEU A 91 -7.52 -12.32 9.95
N LYS A 92 -7.91 -11.37 10.80
CA LYS A 92 -7.45 -10.00 10.79
C LYS A 92 -6.75 -9.70 12.12
N PRO A 93 -5.47 -9.26 12.12
CA PRO A 93 -4.79 -8.94 13.36
C PRO A 93 -5.37 -7.68 13.99
N LYS A 94 -5.50 -7.68 15.32
CA LYS A 94 -5.86 -6.49 16.11
C LYS A 94 -4.63 -5.66 16.48
N ASN A 95 -3.47 -6.32 16.56
CA ASN A 95 -2.19 -5.75 16.99
C ASN A 95 -1.15 -5.80 15.87
N ALA A 96 -0.14 -4.96 15.93
CA ALA A 96 0.97 -4.94 14.97
C ALA A 96 1.84 -6.21 15.03
N GLN A 97 1.93 -6.84 16.21
CA GLN A 97 2.66 -8.08 16.46
C GLN A 97 1.74 -9.06 17.20
N PRO A 98 0.81 -9.73 16.50
CA PRO A 98 -0.10 -10.69 17.09
C PRO A 98 0.64 -11.97 17.45
N GLU A 99 0.15 -12.67 18.46
CA GLU A 99 0.66 -13.98 18.86
C GLU A 99 0.52 -14.99 17.72
N SER A 100 1.59 -15.73 17.45
CA SER A 100 1.60 -16.73 16.37
C SER A 100 1.01 -18.09 16.80
N ARG A 101 0.85 -18.32 18.11
CA ARG A 101 0.30 -19.57 18.68
C ARG A 101 -1.02 -19.28 19.37
N VAL A 102 -2.04 -20.06 19.07
CA VAL A 102 -3.37 -19.98 19.67
C VAL A 102 -3.76 -21.35 20.20
N PHE A 103 -4.00 -21.42 21.50
CA PHE A 103 -4.53 -22.62 22.16
C PHE A 103 -6.04 -22.53 22.21
N VAL A 104 -6.70 -23.57 21.72
CA VAL A 104 -8.15 -23.66 21.64
C VAL A 104 -8.63 -24.86 22.44
N GLU A 105 -9.59 -24.61 23.35
CA GLU A 105 -10.28 -25.65 24.10
C GLU A 105 -11.78 -25.60 23.77
N ILE A 106 -12.33 -26.75 23.37
CA ILE A 106 -13.74 -26.90 23.01
C ILE A 106 -14.36 -27.90 23.98
N LYS A 107 -15.40 -27.46 24.69
CA LYS A 107 -16.12 -28.27 25.68
C LYS A 107 -17.58 -27.85 25.77
N GLY A 108 -18.51 -28.83 25.86
CA GLY A 108 -19.91 -28.55 26.07
C GLY A 108 -20.61 -27.85 24.91
N LYS A 109 -20.16 -28.10 23.67
CA LYS A 109 -20.74 -27.52 22.46
C LYS A 109 -21.01 -28.63 21.43
N GLU A 110 -22.08 -28.46 20.65
CA GLU A 110 -22.41 -29.32 19.52
C GLU A 110 -21.78 -28.81 18.22
N VAL A 111 -21.56 -27.49 18.12
CA VAL A 111 -20.97 -26.85 16.95
C VAL A 111 -19.86 -25.92 17.39
N PHE A 112 -18.70 -26.02 16.75
CA PHE A 112 -17.58 -25.12 16.91
C PHE A 112 -17.42 -24.27 15.66
N THR A 113 -17.50 -22.94 15.81
CA THR A 113 -17.42 -21.98 14.71
C THR A 113 -16.14 -21.15 14.73
N ALA A 114 -15.86 -20.46 13.62
CA ALA A 114 -14.77 -19.50 13.54
C ALA A 114 -14.97 -18.30 14.52
N GLY A 115 -16.20 -17.96 14.88
CA GLY A 115 -16.51 -16.99 15.91
C GLY A 115 -16.13 -17.48 17.32
N ASP A 116 -16.24 -18.78 17.59
CA ASP A 116 -15.77 -19.37 18.84
C ASP A 116 -14.24 -19.38 18.92
N LEU A 117 -13.58 -19.67 17.79
CA LEU A 117 -12.14 -19.52 17.66
C LEU A 117 -11.67 -18.09 17.97
N ALA A 118 -12.36 -17.08 17.44
CA ALA A 118 -12.01 -15.68 17.66
C ALA A 118 -12.09 -15.25 19.14
N ARG A 119 -12.94 -15.88 19.95
CA ARG A 119 -13.02 -15.61 21.39
C ARG A 119 -11.78 -16.08 22.16
N GLN A 120 -11.09 -17.09 21.63
CA GLN A 120 -9.87 -17.66 22.24
C GLN A 120 -8.61 -17.08 21.59
N ALA A 121 -8.67 -16.72 20.30
CA ALA A 121 -7.60 -16.04 19.58
C ALA A 121 -7.70 -14.50 19.78
N THR A 122 -7.37 -14.03 20.98
CA THR A 122 -7.61 -12.64 21.42
C THR A 122 -6.97 -11.57 20.54
N ASP A 123 -5.85 -11.88 19.90
CA ASP A 123 -5.09 -10.98 19.02
C ASP A 123 -5.65 -10.88 17.60
N TYR A 124 -6.65 -11.70 17.28
CA TYR A 124 -7.26 -11.74 15.97
C TYR A 124 -8.76 -11.44 16.01
N GLU A 125 -9.23 -10.77 14.99
CA GLU A 125 -10.64 -10.65 14.62
C GLU A 125 -10.89 -11.63 13.47
N VAL A 126 -12.03 -12.32 13.49
CA VAL A 126 -12.48 -13.20 12.42
C VAL A 126 -13.62 -12.53 11.68
N THR A 127 -13.48 -12.35 10.37
CA THR A 127 -14.47 -11.63 9.56
C THR A 127 -15.60 -12.51 9.03
N ASN A 128 -15.46 -13.84 9.16
CA ASN A 128 -16.48 -14.84 8.82
C ASN A 128 -16.84 -15.73 10.03
N PRO A 129 -17.43 -15.17 11.10
CA PRO A 129 -17.63 -15.85 12.38
C PRO A 129 -18.59 -17.05 12.32
N ASP A 130 -19.51 -17.06 11.33
CA ASP A 130 -20.52 -18.10 11.19
C ASP A 130 -19.99 -19.38 10.49
N LEU A 131 -18.74 -19.36 10.02
CA LEU A 131 -18.12 -20.53 9.42
C LEU A 131 -18.03 -21.67 10.45
N VAL A 132 -18.66 -22.79 10.15
CA VAL A 132 -18.59 -24.00 10.98
C VAL A 132 -17.26 -24.70 10.73
N ILE A 133 -16.53 -25.00 11.80
CA ILE A 133 -15.25 -25.70 11.75
C ILE A 133 -15.47 -27.19 11.98
N MET A 134 -16.25 -27.55 12.99
CA MET A 134 -16.60 -28.96 13.29
C MET A 134 -17.87 -29.10 14.11
N HIS A 135 -18.49 -30.28 14.03
CA HIS A 135 -19.59 -30.74 14.90
C HIS A 135 -19.07 -31.78 15.86
N LEU A 136 -19.47 -31.71 17.13
CA LEU A 136 -18.97 -32.61 18.15
C LEU A 136 -20.04 -32.95 19.19
N ASP A 137 -19.90 -34.12 19.81
CA ASP A 137 -20.72 -34.49 20.95
C ASP A 137 -20.43 -33.55 22.14
N PRO A 138 -21.43 -32.98 22.83
CA PRO A 138 -21.24 -32.07 23.96
C PRO A 138 -20.42 -32.67 25.13
N SER A 139 -20.38 -33.99 25.24
CA SER A 139 -19.62 -34.68 26.28
C SER A 139 -18.11 -34.72 25.96
N VAL A 140 -17.71 -34.47 24.72
CA VAL A 140 -16.32 -34.55 24.25
C VAL A 140 -15.60 -33.23 24.51
N LYS A 141 -14.33 -33.37 24.93
CA LYS A 141 -13.40 -32.26 25.04
C LYS A 141 -12.33 -32.37 23.96
N VAL A 142 -12.26 -31.36 23.09
CA VAL A 142 -11.19 -31.25 22.09
C VAL A 142 -10.27 -30.09 22.45
N GLN A 143 -8.97 -30.34 22.38
CA GLN A 143 -7.92 -29.32 22.50
C GLN A 143 -7.13 -29.27 21.21
N MET A 144 -6.80 -28.07 20.75
CA MET A 144 -5.95 -27.88 19.59
C MET A 144 -5.01 -26.67 19.78
N GLU A 145 -3.85 -26.75 19.20
CA GLU A 145 -2.93 -25.64 19.04
C GLU A 145 -2.86 -25.26 17.56
N LEU A 146 -3.09 -23.98 17.28
CA LEU A 146 -3.02 -23.41 15.93
C LEU A 146 -1.80 -22.51 15.84
N LYS A 147 -1.05 -22.66 14.74
CA LYS A 147 0.02 -21.71 14.41
C LYS A 147 -0.43 -20.84 13.26
N ILE A 148 -0.48 -19.53 13.51
CA ILE A 148 -0.89 -18.50 12.55
C ILE A 148 0.37 -17.84 11.99
N ALA A 149 0.45 -17.75 10.68
CA ALA A 149 1.56 -17.13 9.97
C ALA A 149 1.07 -15.93 9.15
N LYS A 150 1.97 -14.96 8.93
CA LYS A 150 1.80 -13.85 8.00
C LYS A 150 2.51 -14.18 6.69
N GLY A 151 1.87 -13.93 5.57
CA GLY A 151 2.45 -14.22 4.27
C GLY A 151 1.74 -13.53 3.11
N ARG A 152 2.06 -13.94 1.89
CA ARG A 152 1.48 -13.43 0.64
C ARG A 152 1.12 -14.57 -0.29
N GLY A 153 0.03 -14.39 -1.05
CA GLY A 153 -0.41 -15.34 -2.06
C GLY A 153 -0.78 -16.71 -1.48
N TYR A 154 -0.41 -17.78 -2.17
CA TYR A 154 -0.63 -19.16 -1.79
C TYR A 154 0.69 -19.88 -1.58
N ARG A 155 0.80 -20.70 -0.53
CA ARG A 155 1.98 -21.52 -0.25
C ARG A 155 1.57 -22.95 0.05
N LEU A 156 2.34 -23.89 -0.48
CA LEU A 156 2.18 -25.32 -0.21
C LEU A 156 2.67 -25.68 1.21
N ALA A 157 2.12 -26.75 1.75
CA ALA A 157 2.52 -27.29 3.06
C ALA A 157 4.02 -27.60 3.15
N GLU A 158 4.62 -28.11 2.06
CA GLU A 158 6.06 -28.41 1.99
C GLU A 158 6.90 -27.12 2.13
N GLU A 159 6.49 -26.04 1.49
CA GLU A 159 7.16 -24.73 1.61
C GLU A 159 7.03 -24.17 3.03
N ASN A 160 5.83 -24.24 3.60
CA ASN A 160 5.58 -23.84 4.98
C ASN A 160 6.41 -24.66 5.97
N LYS A 161 6.53 -25.98 5.74
CA LYS A 161 7.36 -26.88 6.56
C LYS A 161 8.83 -26.49 6.54
N GLN A 162 9.36 -26.06 5.39
CA GLN A 162 10.73 -25.56 5.28
C GLN A 162 10.94 -24.25 6.02
N LEU A 163 9.98 -23.32 5.90
CA LEU A 163 10.06 -21.99 6.54
C LEU A 163 9.86 -22.06 8.07
N LEU A 164 9.03 -22.98 8.52
CA LEU A 164 8.68 -23.14 9.94
C LEU A 164 9.49 -24.24 10.64
N LYS A 165 10.52 -24.83 9.99
CA LYS A 165 11.29 -26.01 10.47
C LYS A 165 11.78 -25.87 11.90
N ASP A 166 12.16 -24.66 12.32
CA ASP A 166 12.69 -24.37 13.66
C ASP A 166 11.57 -24.16 14.70
N ILE A 167 10.30 -24.12 14.27
CA ILE A 167 9.13 -23.80 15.10
C ILE A 167 8.15 -25.00 15.14
N ILE A 168 8.18 -25.87 14.10
CA ILE A 168 7.31 -27.05 14.02
C ILE A 168 7.75 -28.09 15.04
N GLU A 169 6.77 -28.57 15.81
CA GLU A 169 6.93 -29.65 16.76
C GLU A 169 6.61 -31.02 16.13
N PRO A 170 7.06 -32.14 16.72
CA PRO A 170 6.65 -33.47 16.29
C PRO A 170 5.12 -33.60 16.30
N HIS A 171 4.57 -34.30 15.30
CA HIS A 171 3.12 -34.56 15.12
C HIS A 171 2.27 -33.31 14.87
N GLU A 172 2.86 -32.20 14.41
CA GLU A 172 2.09 -31.09 13.86
C GLU A 172 1.74 -31.31 12.40
N ILE A 173 0.50 -31.05 12.05
CA ILE A 173 0.02 -31.08 10.67
C ILE A 173 0.24 -29.70 10.07
N VAL A 174 1.15 -29.61 9.09
CA VAL A 174 1.43 -28.34 8.37
C VAL A 174 0.46 -28.20 7.21
N LEU A 175 -0.13 -27.02 7.08
CA LEU A 175 -1.19 -26.75 6.11
C LEU A 175 -0.68 -25.94 4.93
N ASP A 176 -1.29 -26.16 3.75
CA ASP A 176 -1.21 -25.14 2.70
C ASP A 176 -1.95 -23.88 3.15
N THR A 177 -1.42 -22.73 2.80
CA THR A 177 -1.95 -21.44 3.26
C THR A 177 -2.34 -20.55 2.10
N SER A 178 -3.55 -19.99 2.16
CA SER A 178 -3.99 -18.91 1.28
C SER A 178 -3.98 -17.60 2.07
N PHE A 179 -2.87 -16.87 1.97
CA PHE A 179 -2.69 -15.61 2.68
C PHE A 179 -3.45 -14.44 2.05
N SER A 180 -3.81 -14.53 0.74
CA SER A 180 -4.45 -13.42 0.05
C SER A 180 -5.76 -13.00 0.73
N PRO A 181 -5.87 -11.73 1.15
CA PRO A 181 -7.12 -11.17 1.67
C PRO A 181 -8.10 -10.79 0.54
N VAL A 182 -7.63 -10.77 -0.71
CA VAL A 182 -8.44 -10.47 -1.89
C VAL A 182 -8.92 -11.76 -2.51
N VAL A 183 -10.24 -11.85 -2.72
CA VAL A 183 -10.93 -13.05 -3.25
C VAL A 183 -11.03 -12.97 -4.76
N ARG A 184 -11.47 -11.80 -5.29
CA ARG A 184 -11.75 -11.62 -6.70
C ARG A 184 -11.43 -10.20 -7.13
N VAL A 185 -10.86 -10.09 -8.34
CA VAL A 185 -10.61 -8.80 -9.00
C VAL A 185 -11.06 -8.89 -10.45
N VAL A 186 -11.96 -8.01 -10.86
CA VAL A 186 -12.51 -7.97 -12.24
C VAL A 186 -12.26 -6.58 -12.83
N PRO A 187 -11.25 -6.44 -13.69
CA PRO A 187 -11.10 -5.24 -14.51
C PRO A 187 -12.05 -5.32 -15.72
N ARG A 188 -12.76 -4.24 -15.98
CA ARG A 188 -13.57 -4.04 -17.19
C ARG A 188 -13.14 -2.73 -17.85
N VAL A 189 -12.93 -2.75 -19.16
CA VAL A 189 -12.54 -1.58 -19.93
C VAL A 189 -13.66 -1.25 -20.90
N GLU A 190 -14.07 0.00 -20.90
CA GLU A 190 -15.13 0.52 -21.77
C GLU A 190 -14.63 1.76 -22.50
N THR A 191 -15.01 1.90 -23.78
CA THR A 191 -14.70 3.11 -24.56
C THR A 191 -15.64 4.24 -24.14
N ILE A 192 -15.08 5.45 -24.01
CA ILE A 192 -15.83 6.64 -23.61
C ILE A 192 -15.59 7.79 -24.59
N LEU A 193 -16.55 8.70 -24.65
CA LEU A 193 -16.39 9.98 -25.34
C LEU A 193 -15.76 10.99 -24.35
N TYR A 194 -14.57 11.51 -24.70
CA TYR A 194 -13.90 12.54 -23.92
C TYR A 194 -13.38 13.65 -24.83
N GLN A 195 -13.73 14.91 -24.54
CA GLN A 195 -13.36 16.09 -25.33
C GLN A 195 -13.65 15.95 -26.84
N GLY A 196 -14.80 15.33 -27.20
CA GLY A 196 -15.22 15.14 -28.61
C GLY A 196 -14.51 13.97 -29.33
N ARG A 197 -13.66 13.20 -28.65
CA ARG A 197 -12.96 12.01 -29.17
C ARG A 197 -13.53 10.74 -28.53
N ALA A 198 -13.76 9.71 -29.34
CA ALA A 198 -14.35 8.43 -28.92
C ALA A 198 -13.31 7.32 -28.79
N ASP A 199 -12.03 7.67 -28.64
CA ASP A 199 -10.90 6.75 -28.54
C ASP A 199 -10.28 6.68 -27.12
N TYR A 200 -10.95 7.23 -26.13
CA TYR A 200 -10.59 7.11 -24.72
C TYR A 200 -11.29 5.92 -24.05
N GLU A 201 -10.67 5.45 -23.00
CA GLU A 201 -11.16 4.33 -22.19
C GLU A 201 -11.48 4.77 -20.76
N GLN A 202 -12.39 4.04 -20.12
CA GLN A 202 -12.52 3.98 -18.68
C GLN A 202 -12.22 2.57 -18.18
N LEU A 203 -11.50 2.47 -17.08
CA LEU A 203 -11.27 1.22 -16.36
C LEU A 203 -12.22 1.17 -15.16
N ILE A 204 -13.09 0.17 -15.12
CA ILE A 204 -13.92 -0.19 -13.97
C ILE A 204 -13.24 -1.36 -13.29
N LEU A 205 -12.82 -1.17 -12.04
CA LEU A 205 -12.13 -2.19 -11.25
C LEU A 205 -13.03 -2.62 -10.09
N GLU A 206 -13.49 -3.86 -10.12
CA GLU A 206 -14.25 -4.49 -9.04
C GLU A 206 -13.31 -5.35 -8.19
N ILE A 207 -13.29 -5.11 -6.88
CA ILE A 207 -12.42 -5.79 -5.92
C ILE A 207 -13.29 -6.37 -4.80
N GLU A 208 -13.20 -7.68 -4.60
CA GLU A 208 -13.85 -8.41 -3.52
C GLU A 208 -12.82 -8.94 -2.53
N THR A 209 -13.04 -8.72 -1.25
CA THR A 209 -12.12 -9.11 -0.17
C THR A 209 -12.80 -10.02 0.86
N LYS A 210 -12.00 -10.70 1.67
CA LYS A 210 -12.47 -11.47 2.84
C LYS A 210 -12.90 -10.58 4.04
N GLY A 211 -12.85 -9.23 3.89
CA GLY A 211 -13.13 -8.28 4.97
C GLY A 211 -11.96 -8.03 5.92
N THR A 212 -10.86 -8.77 5.80
CA THR A 212 -9.65 -8.56 6.62
C THR A 212 -8.89 -7.29 6.21
N ILE A 213 -9.09 -6.84 4.99
CA ILE A 213 -8.69 -5.54 4.45
C ILE A 213 -9.85 -4.95 3.64
N THR A 214 -10.05 -3.64 3.68
CA THR A 214 -11.05 -2.99 2.83
C THR A 214 -10.57 -2.94 1.38
N PRO A 215 -11.47 -3.00 0.37
CA PRO A 215 -11.11 -2.92 -1.03
C PRO A 215 -10.25 -1.69 -1.37
N ARG A 216 -10.57 -0.53 -0.78
CA ARG A 216 -9.80 0.71 -0.94
C ARG A 216 -8.35 0.56 -0.46
N LYS A 217 -8.15 0.03 0.75
CA LYS A 217 -6.80 -0.18 1.29
C LYS A 217 -6.01 -1.20 0.47
N ALA A 218 -6.66 -2.27 0.00
CA ALA A 218 -6.03 -3.24 -0.88
C ALA A 218 -5.57 -2.60 -2.19
N LEU A 219 -6.41 -1.73 -2.80
CA LEU A 219 -6.07 -0.98 -4.02
C LEU A 219 -4.91 -0.01 -3.80
N GLU A 220 -4.92 0.74 -2.69
CA GLU A 220 -3.83 1.64 -2.33
C GLU A 220 -2.51 0.89 -2.16
N GLU A 221 -2.52 -0.25 -1.46
CA GLU A 221 -1.33 -1.08 -1.23
C GLU A 221 -0.80 -1.66 -2.54
N ALA A 222 -1.69 -2.20 -3.39
CA ALA A 222 -1.31 -2.70 -4.72
C ALA A 222 -0.68 -1.62 -5.59
N THR A 223 -1.25 -0.42 -5.58
CA THR A 223 -0.73 0.73 -6.32
C THR A 223 0.65 1.14 -5.81
N ARG A 224 0.86 1.21 -4.50
CA ARG A 224 2.19 1.51 -3.91
C ARG A 224 3.24 0.46 -4.28
N ILE A 225 2.87 -0.82 -4.30
CA ILE A 225 3.76 -1.89 -4.74
C ILE A 225 4.19 -1.70 -6.19
N LEU A 226 3.24 -1.36 -7.10
CA LEU A 226 3.55 -1.10 -8.51
C LEU A 226 4.45 0.12 -8.67
N ILE A 227 4.16 1.23 -7.99
CA ILE A 227 4.99 2.44 -8.01
C ILE A 227 6.42 2.10 -7.59
N ALA A 228 6.61 1.40 -6.47
CA ALA A 228 7.93 1.03 -5.98
C ALA A 228 8.71 0.15 -6.99
N HIS A 229 8.02 -0.75 -7.72
CA HIS A 229 8.66 -1.53 -8.77
C HIS A 229 9.06 -0.68 -9.96
N PHE A 230 8.20 0.21 -10.44
CA PHE A 230 8.51 1.10 -11.56
C PHE A 230 9.64 2.09 -11.22
N GLU A 231 9.68 2.62 -10.01
CA GLU A 231 10.79 3.44 -9.53
C GLU A 231 12.12 2.68 -9.59
N ARG A 232 12.16 1.41 -9.20
CA ARG A 232 13.34 0.56 -9.30
C ARG A 232 13.75 0.27 -10.74
N VAL A 233 12.79 0.11 -11.64
CA VAL A 233 13.06 -0.03 -13.08
C VAL A 233 13.70 1.24 -13.64
N LEU A 234 13.15 2.42 -13.29
CA LEU A 234 13.73 3.71 -13.68
C LEU A 234 15.17 3.86 -13.18
N GLN A 235 15.46 3.55 -11.91
CA GLN A 235 16.81 3.61 -11.34
C GLN A 235 17.79 2.72 -12.10
N LYS A 236 17.43 1.48 -12.42
CA LYS A 236 18.29 0.54 -13.15
C LYS A 236 18.41 0.87 -14.63
N ALA A 237 17.43 1.53 -15.23
CA ALA A 237 17.50 1.99 -16.62
C ALA A 237 18.48 3.17 -16.83
N GLY A 238 19.22 3.56 -15.78
CA GLY A 238 20.19 4.65 -15.86
C GLY A 238 19.57 6.05 -15.82
N THR A 239 18.26 6.12 -15.62
CA THR A 239 17.58 7.36 -15.31
C THR A 239 17.74 7.61 -13.81
N GLN A 240 18.77 8.37 -13.43
CA GLN A 240 18.89 8.84 -12.05
C GLN A 240 17.62 9.61 -11.69
N THR A 241 16.97 9.24 -10.60
CA THR A 241 15.89 10.07 -10.05
C THR A 241 16.43 11.47 -9.72
N PRO A 242 15.59 12.51 -9.74
CA PRO A 242 16.02 13.84 -9.29
C PRO A 242 16.70 13.81 -7.92
N ALA A 243 16.33 12.88 -7.04
CA ALA A 243 16.94 12.66 -5.74
C ALA A 243 18.37 12.08 -5.81
N GLU A 244 18.69 11.24 -6.81
CA GLU A 244 20.04 10.68 -7.00
C GLU A 244 20.96 11.63 -7.80
N ARG A 245 20.38 12.58 -8.55
CA ARG A 245 21.10 13.72 -9.13
C ARG A 245 21.36 14.82 -8.10
N ALA A 246 20.78 14.70 -6.93
CA ALA A 246 20.92 15.68 -5.88
C ALA A 246 22.37 15.65 -5.38
N ASN A 247 23.19 16.54 -5.96
CA ASN A 247 24.44 16.92 -5.37
C ASN A 247 24.20 17.26 -3.89
N PRO A 248 24.91 16.64 -2.93
CA PRO A 248 24.77 16.96 -1.52
C PRO A 248 24.85 18.46 -1.24
N GLU A 249 25.66 19.19 -2.03
CA GLU A 249 25.77 20.64 -2.01
C GLU A 249 24.45 21.34 -2.41
N LEU A 250 23.71 20.77 -3.37
CA LEU A 250 22.41 21.33 -3.79
C LEU A 250 21.33 21.13 -2.73
N ILE A 251 21.30 19.94 -2.07
CA ILE A 251 20.38 19.70 -0.93
C ILE A 251 20.72 20.64 0.23
N ALA A 252 22.02 20.77 0.54
CA ALA A 252 22.47 21.71 1.59
C ALA A 252 22.05 23.15 1.27
N PHE A 253 22.21 23.60 0.03
CA PHE A 253 21.80 24.92 -0.42
C PHE A 253 20.27 25.11 -0.34
N LEU A 254 19.48 24.17 -0.84
CA LEU A 254 18.00 24.22 -0.79
C LEU A 254 17.44 24.17 0.62
N SER A 255 18.15 23.55 1.57
CA SER A 255 17.75 23.45 2.97
C SER A 255 18.09 24.69 3.81
N GLN A 256 19.00 25.52 3.33
CA GLN A 256 19.45 26.72 4.07
C GLN A 256 18.31 27.70 4.31
N PRO A 257 18.21 28.31 5.51
CA PRO A 257 17.40 29.50 5.72
C PRO A 257 17.83 30.60 4.74
N ILE A 258 16.88 31.35 4.19
CA ILE A 258 17.18 32.40 3.22
C ILE A 258 18.14 33.43 3.82
N GLU A 259 17.99 33.72 5.12
CA GLU A 259 18.82 34.70 5.87
C GLU A 259 20.29 34.27 6.02
N GLU A 260 20.58 32.99 5.95
CA GLU A 260 21.93 32.41 6.06
C GLU A 260 22.52 32.02 4.70
N SER A 261 21.74 32.11 3.63
CA SER A 261 22.14 31.77 2.28
C SER A 261 22.82 32.93 1.53
N GLU A 262 23.46 32.65 0.38
CA GLU A 262 23.96 33.70 -0.53
C GLU A 262 22.87 34.69 -0.98
N LEU A 263 21.60 34.31 -0.86
CA LEU A 263 20.45 35.16 -1.16
C LEU A 263 20.24 36.27 -0.15
N ALA A 264 20.73 36.16 1.09
CA ALA A 264 20.61 37.18 2.12
C ALA A 264 21.25 38.51 1.69
N GLN A 265 22.34 38.47 0.92
CA GLN A 265 23.02 39.66 0.42
C GLN A 265 22.22 40.36 -0.70
N ALA A 266 21.30 39.65 -1.35
CA ALA A 266 20.48 40.19 -2.43
C ALA A 266 19.16 40.80 -1.95
N LEU A 267 18.77 40.50 -0.72
CA LEU A 267 17.48 40.87 -0.14
C LEU A 267 17.66 42.05 0.85
N ASP A 268 16.80 43.04 0.73
CA ASP A 268 16.70 44.06 1.76
C ASP A 268 15.88 43.58 2.97
N THR A 269 16.03 44.23 4.10
CA THR A 269 15.36 43.87 5.36
C THR A 269 13.84 43.82 5.24
N ALA A 270 13.25 44.65 4.35
CA ALA A 270 11.80 44.68 4.13
C ALA A 270 11.32 43.45 3.36
N THR A 271 12.07 43.06 2.32
CA THR A 271 11.76 41.87 1.50
C THR A 271 11.96 40.58 2.31
N SER A 272 13.02 40.45 3.13
CA SER A 272 13.23 39.31 4.02
C SER A 272 12.09 39.13 5.02
N LYS A 273 11.64 40.22 5.66
CA LYS A 273 10.48 40.19 6.56
C LYS A 273 9.18 39.80 5.84
N ALA A 274 8.99 40.29 4.62
CA ALA A 274 7.82 39.91 3.81
C ALA A 274 7.81 38.45 3.42
N PHE A 275 8.95 37.86 3.09
CA PHE A 275 9.10 36.41 2.84
C PHE A 275 8.76 35.60 4.08
N TYR A 276 9.29 36.00 5.24
CA TYR A 276 9.04 35.32 6.51
C TYR A 276 7.55 35.28 6.88
N VAL A 277 6.83 36.41 6.72
CA VAL A 277 5.38 36.48 6.97
C VAL A 277 4.57 35.58 6.05
N LYS A 278 5.04 35.35 4.83
CA LYS A 278 4.40 34.49 3.83
C LYS A 278 4.84 33.03 3.92
N GLY A 279 5.65 32.66 4.91
CA GLY A 279 6.11 31.28 5.12
C GLY A 279 7.25 30.83 4.21
N ILE A 280 7.88 31.75 3.47
CA ILE A 280 9.06 31.48 2.65
C ILE A 280 10.28 31.60 3.56
N ARG A 281 10.74 30.52 4.12
CA ARG A 281 11.83 30.50 5.12
C ARG A 281 13.13 29.96 4.58
N ARG A 282 13.06 29.01 3.66
CA ARG A 282 14.21 28.31 3.08
C ARG A 282 14.33 28.60 1.59
N VAL A 283 15.50 28.37 1.04
CA VAL A 283 15.76 28.54 -0.39
C VAL A 283 14.80 27.70 -1.25
N ILE A 284 14.46 26.48 -0.82
CA ILE A 284 13.51 25.63 -1.54
C ILE A 284 12.13 26.27 -1.69
N ASP A 285 11.66 27.03 -0.70
CA ASP A 285 10.35 27.68 -0.75
C ASP A 285 10.32 28.83 -1.76
N LEU A 286 11.48 29.46 -1.98
CA LEU A 286 11.63 30.53 -2.96
C LEU A 286 11.74 29.97 -4.39
N VAL A 287 12.46 28.87 -4.59
CA VAL A 287 12.67 28.25 -5.91
C VAL A 287 11.38 27.79 -6.57
N VAL A 288 10.40 27.34 -5.77
CA VAL A 288 9.09 26.88 -6.26
C VAL A 288 8.29 28.01 -6.89
N LEU A 289 8.51 29.27 -6.45
CA LEU A 289 7.76 30.41 -6.96
C LEU A 289 8.27 30.84 -8.34
N SER A 290 7.34 31.04 -9.26
CA SER A 290 7.66 31.62 -10.56
C SER A 290 8.00 33.12 -10.44
N ARG A 291 8.73 33.63 -11.43
CA ARG A 291 9.04 35.06 -11.50
C ARG A 291 7.79 35.93 -11.45
N LYS A 292 6.70 35.54 -12.12
CA LYS A 292 5.43 36.27 -12.12
C LYS A 292 4.79 36.30 -10.73
N GLU A 293 4.80 35.18 -10.02
CA GLU A 293 4.28 35.11 -8.64
C GLU A 293 5.10 36.01 -7.70
N LEU A 294 6.44 36.02 -7.84
CA LEU A 294 7.27 36.93 -7.05
C LEU A 294 7.00 38.41 -7.32
N GLU A 295 6.81 38.78 -8.59
CA GLU A 295 6.47 40.18 -8.97
C GLU A 295 5.06 40.57 -8.47
N GLU A 296 4.11 39.63 -8.48
CA GLU A 296 2.74 39.87 -7.99
C GLU A 296 2.66 39.93 -6.46
N TYR A 297 3.33 39.03 -5.78
CA TYR A 297 3.32 38.99 -4.29
C TYR A 297 4.19 40.07 -3.64
N TYR A 298 5.21 40.56 -4.36
CA TYR A 298 6.16 41.57 -3.85
C TYR A 298 6.39 42.72 -4.85
N PRO A 299 5.38 43.58 -5.09
CA PRO A 299 5.45 44.63 -6.10
C PRO A 299 6.56 45.67 -5.83
N ARG A 300 7.09 45.71 -4.60
CA ARG A 300 8.19 46.64 -4.21
C ARG A 300 9.58 46.03 -4.42
N MET A 301 9.67 44.75 -4.83
CA MET A 301 10.96 44.13 -5.13
C MET A 301 11.53 44.72 -6.42
N GLY A 302 12.71 45.30 -6.34
CA GLY A 302 13.36 45.90 -7.50
C GLY A 302 13.81 44.85 -8.54
N LYS A 303 13.83 45.25 -9.82
CA LYS A 303 14.33 44.37 -10.90
C LYS A 303 15.74 43.83 -10.64
N LYS A 304 16.61 44.67 -10.02
CA LYS A 304 17.97 44.24 -9.65
C LYS A 304 18.00 43.15 -8.61
N THR A 305 17.05 43.11 -7.67
CA THR A 305 16.94 42.08 -6.66
C THR A 305 16.54 40.75 -7.31
N LEU A 306 15.55 40.75 -8.22
CA LEU A 306 15.14 39.59 -8.98
C LEU A 306 16.29 39.03 -9.83
N GLU A 307 17.01 39.89 -10.57
CA GLU A 307 18.17 39.48 -11.37
C GLU A 307 19.28 38.87 -10.48
N THR A 308 19.46 39.35 -9.27
CA THR A 308 20.45 38.80 -8.34
C THR A 308 20.01 37.45 -7.79
N ILE A 309 18.73 37.29 -7.45
CA ILE A 309 18.16 35.99 -7.06
C ILE A 309 18.35 34.95 -8.19
N GLU A 310 17.96 35.32 -9.42
CA GLU A 310 18.11 34.42 -10.59
C GLU A 310 19.58 34.06 -10.84
N ARG A 311 20.51 35.01 -10.65
CA ARG A 311 21.96 34.77 -10.79
C ARG A 311 22.48 33.80 -9.73
N VAL A 312 22.08 33.96 -8.47
CA VAL A 312 22.47 33.05 -7.38
C VAL A 312 21.91 31.65 -7.62
N LEU A 313 20.62 31.53 -7.98
CA LEU A 313 20.01 30.24 -8.30
C LEU A 313 20.68 29.56 -9.50
N SER A 314 21.02 30.32 -10.55
CA SER A 314 21.69 29.82 -11.74
C SER A 314 23.08 29.25 -11.47
N LYS A 315 23.82 29.74 -10.47
CA LYS A 315 25.11 29.16 -10.03
C LYS A 315 24.93 27.71 -9.54
N HIS A 316 23.78 27.42 -8.94
CA HIS A 316 23.42 26.08 -8.46
C HIS A 316 22.59 25.27 -9.47
N GLY A 317 22.47 25.75 -10.72
CA GLY A 317 21.72 25.07 -11.79
C GLY A 317 20.20 25.14 -11.62
N LEU A 318 19.69 26.07 -10.81
CA LEU A 318 18.27 26.27 -10.51
C LEU A 318 17.70 27.50 -11.20
N LYS A 319 16.37 27.52 -11.40
CA LYS A 319 15.59 28.66 -11.88
C LYS A 319 14.34 28.83 -11.02
N LEU A 320 13.81 30.06 -10.99
CA LEU A 320 12.51 30.32 -10.37
C LEU A 320 11.41 29.55 -11.11
N GLY A 321 10.54 28.88 -10.33
CA GLY A 321 9.48 28.00 -10.87
C GLY A 321 9.93 26.57 -11.16
N ASP A 322 11.15 26.17 -10.79
CA ASP A 322 11.59 24.78 -10.94
C ASP A 322 10.81 23.86 -9.99
N ASN A 323 10.46 22.68 -10.51
CA ASN A 323 9.80 21.65 -9.71
C ASN A 323 10.82 20.94 -8.80
N VAL A 324 10.97 21.45 -7.59
CA VAL A 324 11.87 20.91 -6.56
C VAL A 324 11.13 20.06 -5.51
N SER A 325 9.90 19.63 -5.79
CA SER A 325 9.08 18.80 -4.87
C SER A 325 9.77 17.49 -4.45
N ALA A 326 10.57 16.91 -5.33
CA ALA A 326 11.36 15.70 -5.04
C ALA A 326 12.42 15.93 -3.96
N TYR A 327 12.91 17.14 -3.79
CA TYR A 327 13.91 17.49 -2.77
C TYR A 327 13.28 17.81 -1.40
N ARG A 328 11.99 18.15 -1.34
CA ARG A 328 11.29 18.42 -0.08
C ARG A 328 11.34 17.26 0.91
N ASN A 329 11.28 16.03 0.40
CA ASN A 329 11.34 14.81 1.22
C ASN A 329 12.76 14.49 1.73
N LEU A 330 13.80 15.13 1.18
CA LEU A 330 15.21 14.94 1.54
C LEU A 330 15.71 16.02 2.52
N ILE A 331 14.97 17.11 2.68
CA ILE A 331 15.29 18.19 3.59
C ILE A 331 14.70 17.88 4.96
N PRO A 332 15.49 17.86 6.06
CA PRO A 332 14.99 17.63 7.39
C PRO A 332 13.90 18.65 7.76
N THR A 333 12.70 18.18 8.09
CA THR A 333 11.68 19.03 8.71
C THR A 333 12.14 19.36 10.13
N GLU A 334 12.32 20.64 10.45
CA GLU A 334 12.48 21.06 11.84
C GLU A 334 11.28 20.55 12.64
N LYS A 335 11.57 19.79 13.69
CA LYS A 335 10.57 19.56 14.74
C LYS A 335 10.15 20.92 15.27
N ALA A 336 8.86 21.23 15.14
CA ALA A 336 8.28 22.38 15.82
C ALA A 336 8.65 22.28 17.32
N VAL A 337 9.42 23.26 17.81
CA VAL A 337 9.66 23.51 19.22
C VAL A 337 8.47 24.26 19.77
#